data_711723f6405c3b95c377f830a07277cc
#
_entry.id   711723f6405c3b95c377f830a07277cc
#
_cell.length_a   1.000
_cell.length_b   1.000
_cell.length_c   1.000
_cell.angle_alpha   90.00
_cell.angle_beta   90.00
_cell.angle_gamma   90.00
#
_symmetry.space_group_name_H-M   'P 1'
#
loop_
_entity.id
_entity.type
_entity.pdbx_description
1 polymer ?
#
loop_
_entity_poly.entity_id
_entity_poly.type
_entity_poly.pdbx_seq_one_letter_code
_entity_poly.pdbx_strand_id
1 'polypeptide(L)'
;MIEIIPAIDIIDGKCVRLSQGDYDSKKVYNENPVEVAKEFEANGIRRLHVVDLDGAASHHVVNYRTLEQIAARTSLIIDFGGGVKSDEDLIIAFESGAEMITGGSIAVKNPELFCRWIDKDRKSVV
;
A
#
# COMPACT_ATOMS: atom_id res chain seq x y z
N MET A 1 21.52 -6.03 11.71
CA MET A 1 20.68 -7.05 11.04
C MET A 1 19.82 -6.39 9.99
N ILE A 2 19.70 -6.99 8.81
CA ILE A 2 18.89 -6.45 7.72
C ILE A 2 17.47 -7.02 7.82
N GLU A 3 16.47 -6.14 7.76
CA GLU A 3 15.09 -6.55 7.62
C GLU A 3 14.68 -6.42 6.15
N ILE A 4 14.09 -7.48 5.60
CA ILE A 4 13.59 -7.47 4.23
C ILE A 4 12.11 -7.09 4.27
N ILE A 5 11.73 -6.05 3.53
CA ILE A 5 10.35 -5.60 3.40
C ILE A 5 9.94 -5.76 1.94
N PRO A 6 9.23 -6.85 1.61
CA PRO A 6 8.77 -7.03 0.23
C PRO A 6 7.68 -6.02 -0.11
N ALA A 7 7.56 -5.75 -1.40
CA ALA A 7 6.50 -4.89 -1.93
C ALA A 7 5.66 -5.67 -2.92
N ILE A 8 4.35 -5.47 -2.88
CA ILE A 8 3.43 -6.00 -3.88
C ILE A 8 2.67 -4.85 -4.54
N ASP A 9 2.58 -4.89 -5.85
CA ASP A 9 1.82 -3.93 -6.64
C ASP A 9 0.45 -4.53 -6.96
N ILE A 10 -0.60 -3.76 -6.77
CA ILE A 10 -1.99 -4.21 -6.95
C ILE A 10 -2.67 -3.43 -8.06
N ILE A 11 -3.23 -4.16 -9.03
CA ILE A 11 -4.16 -3.62 -10.03
C ILE A 11 -5.37 -4.55 -10.06
N ASP A 12 -6.56 -3.98 -9.97
CA ASP A 12 -7.83 -4.71 -10.02
C ASP A 12 -7.85 -5.87 -9.01
N GLY A 13 -7.33 -5.63 -7.81
CA GLY A 13 -7.28 -6.61 -6.74
C GLY A 13 -6.29 -7.75 -6.95
N LYS A 14 -5.39 -7.66 -7.93
CA LYS A 14 -4.44 -8.73 -8.27
C LYS A 14 -3.01 -8.25 -8.14
N CYS A 15 -2.11 -9.17 -7.81
CA CYS A 15 -0.68 -8.89 -7.78
C CYS A 15 -0.13 -8.81 -9.20
N VAL A 16 0.55 -7.71 -9.53
CA VAL A 16 1.06 -7.46 -10.87
C VAL A 16 2.52 -7.03 -10.84
N ARG A 17 3.14 -7.07 -12.02
CA ARG A 17 4.45 -6.46 -12.29
C ARG A 17 4.33 -5.56 -13.49
N LEU A 18 4.99 -4.40 -13.41
CA LEU A 18 5.10 -3.46 -14.52
C LEU A 18 6.54 -3.45 -15.03
N SER A 19 6.71 -3.36 -16.36
CA SER A 19 8.02 -3.10 -16.94
C SER A 19 8.25 -1.60 -16.98
N GLN A 20 9.27 -1.12 -16.23
CA GLN A 20 9.63 0.31 -16.19
C GLN A 20 8.47 1.24 -15.80
N GLY A 21 7.55 0.76 -14.96
CA GLY A 21 6.41 1.55 -14.52
C GLY A 21 5.29 1.70 -15.56
N ASP A 22 5.38 1.02 -16.68
CA ASP A 22 4.37 1.11 -17.74
C ASP A 22 3.17 0.21 -17.45
N TYR A 23 2.00 0.82 -17.21
CA TYR A 23 0.77 0.11 -16.91
C TYR A 23 0.30 -0.79 -18.06
N ASP A 24 0.62 -0.45 -19.31
CA ASP A 24 0.28 -1.28 -20.46
C ASP A 24 1.11 -2.57 -20.52
N SER A 25 2.24 -2.61 -19.83
CA SER A 25 3.09 -3.79 -19.73
C SER A 25 2.72 -4.71 -18.56
N LYS A 26 1.61 -4.44 -17.89
CA LYS A 26 1.13 -5.18 -16.72
C LYS A 26 1.12 -6.69 -16.96
N LYS A 27 1.71 -7.43 -16.02
CA LYS A 27 1.59 -8.89 -15.94
C LYS A 27 1.04 -9.28 -14.59
N VAL A 28 -0.06 -10.02 -14.57
CA VAL A 28 -0.59 -10.60 -13.34
C VAL A 28 0.23 -11.85 -13.03
N TYR A 29 0.89 -11.88 -11.88
CA TYR A 29 1.64 -13.06 -11.44
C TYR A 29 0.91 -13.85 -10.36
N ASN A 30 -0.07 -13.26 -9.70
CA ASN A 30 -0.96 -13.95 -8.77
C ASN A 30 -2.28 -13.20 -8.66
N GLU A 31 -3.38 -13.90 -8.81
CA GLU A 31 -4.72 -13.30 -8.70
C GLU A 31 -5.17 -13.12 -7.26
N ASN A 32 -4.43 -13.70 -6.30
CA ASN A 32 -4.81 -13.65 -4.88
C ASN A 32 -3.69 -13.05 -4.02
N PRO A 33 -3.73 -11.73 -3.76
CA PRO A 33 -2.74 -11.07 -2.91
C PRO A 33 -2.66 -11.63 -1.49
N VAL A 34 -3.76 -12.14 -0.95
CA VAL A 34 -3.77 -12.73 0.39
C VAL A 34 -2.87 -13.97 0.44
N GLU A 35 -2.88 -14.80 -0.61
CA GLU A 35 -2.00 -15.97 -0.67
C GLU A 35 -0.53 -15.56 -0.69
N VAL A 36 -0.20 -14.53 -1.47
CA VAL A 36 1.16 -13.99 -1.52
C VAL A 36 1.59 -13.46 -0.15
N ALA A 37 0.73 -12.71 0.51
CA ALA A 37 1.00 -12.17 1.84
C ALA A 37 1.20 -13.28 2.87
N LYS A 38 0.36 -14.30 2.85
CA LYS A 38 0.50 -15.45 3.75
C LYS A 38 1.80 -16.21 3.52
N GLU A 39 2.22 -16.35 2.29
CA GLU A 39 3.49 -17.00 1.96
C GLU A 39 4.67 -16.21 2.50
N PHE A 40 4.66 -14.89 2.37
CA PHE A 40 5.68 -14.03 2.99
C PHE A 40 5.70 -14.21 4.51
N GLU A 41 4.54 -14.17 5.14
CA GLU A 41 4.43 -14.35 6.59
C GLU A 41 4.99 -15.71 7.03
N ALA A 42 4.66 -16.78 6.29
CA ALA A 42 5.15 -18.12 6.57
C ALA A 42 6.67 -18.23 6.46
N ASN A 43 7.30 -17.36 5.68
CA ASN A 43 8.76 -17.30 5.51
C ASN A 43 9.44 -16.31 6.46
N GLY A 44 8.74 -15.83 7.48
CA GLY A 44 9.32 -14.97 8.50
C GLY A 44 9.29 -13.46 8.21
N ILE A 45 8.64 -13.06 7.14
CA ILE A 45 8.44 -11.63 6.84
C ILE A 45 7.46 -11.05 7.86
N ARG A 46 7.72 -9.85 8.35
CA ARG A 46 6.87 -9.16 9.33
C ARG A 46 6.21 -7.91 8.77
N ARG A 47 6.83 -7.27 7.79
CA ARG A 47 6.34 -6.02 7.19
C ARG A 47 6.14 -6.21 5.70
N LEU A 48 5.08 -5.61 5.18
CA LEU A 48 4.73 -5.68 3.76
C LEU A 48 4.40 -4.28 3.26
N HIS A 49 4.98 -3.91 2.12
CA HIS A 49 4.62 -2.67 1.43
C HIS A 49 3.62 -3.01 0.33
N VAL A 50 2.42 -2.44 0.41
CA VAL A 50 1.34 -2.65 -0.57
C VAL A 50 1.16 -1.37 -1.37
N VAL A 51 1.30 -1.47 -2.68
CA VAL A 51 1.15 -0.33 -3.60
C VAL A 51 -0.13 -0.49 -4.40
N ASP A 52 -1.05 0.46 -4.21
CA ASP A 52 -2.30 0.54 -4.95
C ASP A 52 -2.04 1.30 -6.26
N LEU A 53 -1.71 0.56 -7.33
CA LEU A 53 -1.41 1.17 -8.62
C LEU A 53 -2.65 1.80 -9.26
N ASP A 54 -3.84 1.26 -9.03
CA ASP A 54 -5.08 1.90 -9.48
C ASP A 54 -5.28 3.23 -8.75
N GLY A 55 -4.98 3.26 -7.45
CA GLY A 55 -5.04 4.48 -6.68
C GLY A 55 -4.05 5.52 -7.15
N ALA A 56 -2.83 5.11 -7.44
CA ALA A 56 -1.81 6.01 -7.97
C ALA A 56 -2.23 6.63 -9.30
N ALA A 57 -2.88 5.87 -10.17
CA ALA A 57 -3.36 6.35 -11.47
C ALA A 57 -4.57 7.27 -11.34
N SER A 58 -5.50 6.99 -10.41
CA SER A 58 -6.76 7.74 -10.26
C SER A 58 -6.72 8.84 -9.20
N HIS A 59 -5.61 8.95 -8.45
CA HIS A 59 -5.41 9.97 -7.41
C HIS A 59 -6.33 9.83 -6.19
N HIS A 60 -6.78 8.61 -5.90
CA HIS A 60 -7.49 8.27 -4.66
C HIS A 60 -7.31 6.77 -4.37
N VAL A 61 -7.58 6.34 -3.14
CA VAL A 61 -7.45 4.93 -2.77
C VAL A 61 -8.53 4.10 -3.46
N VAL A 62 -8.13 3.02 -4.13
CA VAL A 62 -9.02 2.13 -4.88
C VAL A 62 -9.06 0.72 -4.29
N ASN A 63 -7.89 0.10 -4.06
CA ASN A 63 -7.81 -1.31 -3.63
C ASN A 63 -7.86 -1.50 -2.11
N TYR A 64 -8.70 -0.74 -1.41
CA TYR A 64 -8.83 -0.83 0.04
C TYR A 64 -9.39 -2.18 0.51
N ARG A 65 -10.21 -2.84 -0.31
CA ARG A 65 -10.74 -4.17 0.03
C ARG A 65 -9.66 -5.23 0.05
N THR A 66 -8.71 -5.13 -0.89
CA THR A 66 -7.55 -6.02 -0.90
C THR A 66 -6.70 -5.80 0.36
N LEU A 67 -6.50 -4.55 0.75
CA LEU A 67 -5.81 -4.20 1.98
C LEU A 67 -6.51 -4.80 3.20
N GLU A 68 -7.84 -4.65 3.30
CA GLU A 68 -8.63 -5.24 4.38
C GLU A 68 -8.43 -6.75 4.49
N GLN A 69 -8.46 -7.45 3.36
CA GLN A 69 -8.31 -8.90 3.32
C GLN A 69 -6.92 -9.35 3.79
N ILE A 70 -5.89 -8.66 3.37
CA ILE A 70 -4.52 -8.95 3.81
C ILE A 70 -4.40 -8.71 5.31
N ALA A 71 -4.88 -7.57 5.79
CA ALA A 71 -4.82 -7.21 7.20
C ALA A 71 -5.60 -8.18 8.09
N ALA A 72 -6.77 -8.65 7.62
CA ALA A 72 -7.61 -9.56 8.38
C ALA A 72 -7.05 -10.99 8.46
N ARG A 73 -6.26 -11.41 7.48
CA ARG A 73 -5.80 -12.80 7.35
C ARG A 73 -4.32 -13.01 7.63
N THR A 74 -3.60 -11.97 7.94
CA THR A 74 -2.18 -12.04 8.31
C THR A 74 -1.92 -11.17 9.53
N SER A 75 -0.77 -11.36 10.16
CA SER A 75 -0.29 -10.49 11.24
C SER A 75 0.77 -9.51 10.72
N LEU A 76 0.88 -9.35 9.41
CA LEU A 76 1.86 -8.45 8.80
C LEU A 76 1.56 -7.00 9.16
N ILE A 77 2.63 -6.25 9.39
CA ILE A 77 2.55 -4.80 9.52
C ILE A 77 2.56 -4.22 8.11
N ILE A 78 1.49 -3.54 7.72
CA ILE A 78 1.31 -3.10 6.34
C ILE A 78 1.59 -1.61 6.21
N ASP A 79 2.52 -1.28 5.30
CA ASP A 79 2.75 0.05 4.80
C ASP A 79 2.03 0.16 3.45
N PHE A 80 1.10 1.11 3.34
CA PHE A 80 0.25 1.25 2.17
C PHE A 80 0.55 2.55 1.44
N GLY A 81 0.66 2.49 0.12
CA GLY A 81 0.88 3.65 -0.75
C GLY A 81 0.10 3.56 -2.04
N GLY A 82 0.04 4.67 -2.76
CA GLY A 82 -0.68 4.78 -4.03
C GLY A 82 -2.05 5.42 -3.87
N GLY A 83 -2.18 6.68 -4.30
CA GLY A 83 -3.47 7.37 -4.32
C GLY A 83 -3.89 8.05 -3.02
N VAL A 84 -3.06 8.04 -1.99
CA VAL A 84 -3.40 8.73 -0.74
C VAL A 84 -3.14 10.23 -0.92
N LYS A 85 -4.19 10.97 -1.25
CA LYS A 85 -4.14 12.39 -1.64
C LYS A 85 -5.00 13.30 -0.78
N SER A 86 -5.83 12.75 0.11
CA SER A 86 -6.77 13.51 0.94
C SER A 86 -6.86 12.92 2.33
N ASP A 87 -7.46 13.66 3.26
CA ASP A 87 -7.75 13.15 4.60
C ASP A 87 -8.66 11.92 4.54
N GLU A 88 -9.62 11.91 3.61
CA GLU A 88 -10.51 10.78 3.37
C GLU A 88 -9.75 9.52 2.98
N ASP A 89 -8.82 9.65 2.01
CA ASP A 89 -7.98 8.53 1.58
C ASP A 89 -7.15 7.99 2.75
N LEU A 90 -6.60 8.88 3.56
CA LEU A 90 -5.80 8.51 4.73
C LEU A 90 -6.63 7.68 5.72
N ILE A 91 -7.85 8.14 6.01
CA ILE A 91 -8.77 7.44 6.91
C ILE A 91 -9.12 6.07 6.36
N ILE A 92 -9.47 5.98 5.07
CA ILE A 92 -9.81 4.71 4.42
C ILE A 92 -8.65 3.72 4.55
N ALA A 93 -7.42 4.16 4.29
CA ALA A 93 -6.25 3.29 4.37
C ALA A 93 -6.03 2.77 5.79
N PHE A 94 -6.10 3.62 6.81
CA PHE A 94 -5.92 3.19 8.20
C PHE A 94 -7.06 2.30 8.68
N GLU A 95 -8.30 2.63 8.36
CA GLU A 95 -9.45 1.80 8.73
C GLU A 95 -9.45 0.45 8.03
N SER A 96 -8.83 0.37 6.86
CA SER A 96 -8.70 -0.89 6.12
C SER A 96 -7.55 -1.76 6.61
N GLY A 97 -6.73 -1.26 7.54
CA GLY A 97 -5.72 -2.06 8.22
C GLY A 97 -4.27 -1.67 7.98
N ALA A 98 -4.00 -0.59 7.26
CA ALA A 98 -2.65 -0.07 7.15
C ALA A 98 -2.18 0.46 8.50
N GLU A 99 -0.94 0.17 8.86
CA GLU A 99 -0.30 0.73 10.05
C GLU A 99 0.61 1.90 9.71
N MET A 100 1.03 1.98 8.44
CA MET A 100 1.86 3.05 7.92
C MET A 100 1.36 3.45 6.54
N ILE A 101 1.56 4.71 6.19
CA ILE A 101 1.22 5.25 4.87
C ILE A 101 2.47 5.83 4.24
N THR A 102 2.72 5.49 2.99
CA THR A 102 3.79 6.09 2.20
C THR A 102 3.21 7.22 1.37
N GLY A 103 3.64 8.44 1.64
CA GLY A 103 3.26 9.62 0.89
C GLY A 103 4.32 9.95 -0.16
N GLY A 104 4.07 9.57 -1.41
CA GLY A 104 4.96 9.86 -2.52
C GLY A 104 4.74 11.27 -3.06
N SER A 105 3.93 11.39 -4.12
CA SER A 105 3.71 12.68 -4.79
C SER A 105 3.03 13.73 -3.91
N ILE A 106 2.25 13.33 -2.90
CA ILE A 106 1.60 14.27 -1.99
C ILE A 106 2.59 15.12 -1.21
N ALA A 107 3.75 14.58 -0.87
CA ALA A 107 4.80 15.31 -0.15
C ALA A 107 5.34 16.48 -0.97
N VAL A 108 5.30 16.37 -2.30
CA VAL A 108 5.75 17.42 -3.23
C VAL A 108 4.60 18.34 -3.65
N LYS A 109 3.45 17.78 -4.00
CA LYS A 109 2.31 18.52 -4.55
C LYS A 109 1.51 19.29 -3.48
N ASN A 110 1.44 18.77 -2.27
CA ASN A 110 0.76 19.42 -1.17
C ASN A 110 1.51 19.21 0.14
N PRO A 111 2.68 19.85 0.30
CA PRO A 111 3.52 19.65 1.48
C PRO A 111 2.86 20.08 2.78
N GLU A 112 1.95 21.07 2.75
CA GLU A 112 1.23 21.50 3.94
C GLU A 112 0.32 20.40 4.48
N LEU A 113 -0.42 19.74 3.61
CA LEU A 113 -1.27 18.63 3.99
C LEU A 113 -0.44 17.47 4.53
N PHE A 114 0.66 17.13 3.84
CA PHE A 114 1.55 16.06 4.26
C PHE A 114 2.14 16.34 5.65
N CYS A 115 2.57 17.57 5.91
CA CYS A 115 3.08 17.97 7.23
C CYS A 115 2.00 17.88 8.32
N ARG A 116 0.76 18.23 8.02
CA ARG A 116 -0.34 18.05 8.96
C ARG A 116 -0.58 16.59 9.31
N TRP A 117 -0.46 15.70 8.33
CA TRP A 117 -0.58 14.27 8.57
C TRP A 117 0.54 13.76 9.48
N ILE A 118 1.77 14.21 9.26
CA ILE A 118 2.90 13.84 10.12
C ILE A 118 2.67 14.30 11.55
N ASP A 119 2.21 15.52 11.75
CA ASP A 119 1.95 16.07 13.08
C ASP A 119 0.82 15.34 13.80
N LYS A 120 -0.22 14.94 13.07
CA LYS A 120 -1.39 14.28 13.62
C LYS A 120 -1.14 12.79 13.88
N ASP A 121 -0.45 12.11 12.97
CA ASP A 121 -0.26 10.66 12.98
C ASP A 121 1.21 10.28 12.85
N ARG A 122 2.05 10.84 13.71
CA ARG A 122 3.53 10.70 13.64
C ARG A 122 4.05 9.28 13.49
N LYS A 123 3.36 8.32 14.06
CA LYS A 123 3.80 6.92 14.05
C LYS A 123 3.39 6.16 12.81
N SER A 124 2.52 6.76 11.99
CA SER A 124 1.78 6.06 10.96
C SER A 124 2.09 6.54 9.54
N VAL A 125 2.73 7.69 9.38
CA VAL A 125 3.04 8.28 8.07
C VAL A 125 4.54 8.19 7.81
N VAL A 126 4.87 7.67 6.66
CA VAL A 126 6.25 7.46 6.23
C VAL A 126 6.58 8.32 5.00
#